data_ebce125b9cefbefcc66f9fba1267e0ec
#
_entry.id   ebce125b9cefbefcc66f9fba1267e0ec
#
_cell.length_a   1.000
_cell.length_b   1.000
_cell.length_c   1.000
_cell.angle_alpha   90.00
_cell.angle_beta   90.00
_cell.angle_gamma   90.00
#
_symmetry.space_group_name_H-M   'P 1'
#
loop_
_entity.id
_entity.type
_entity.pdbx_description
1 polymer ?
#
loop_
_entity_poly.entity_id
_entity_poly.type
_entity_poly.pdbx_seq_one_letter_code
_entity_poly.pdbx_strand_id
1 'polypeptide(L)'
;AATELFRITKKTKYLKAARKRAHNLNSRLTAQGWFVSDNAERPFYHGVEAGLPIIALVDYLAIERNRNIKEKTKRTIKVSLDNQIALNTQVTNPFNLARQTFVSEKDGQASKIQESFFTPHDENVMWQGENARLASLTAAAIYGGKISHKDPQGAFGINPELASFAQSQIDWLMGKNPYQISMLYGFGVNNPPHARSAGTMS
;
A
#
# COMPACT_ATOMS: atom_id res chain seq x y z
N ALA A 1 8.40 -14.29 2.74
CA ALA A 1 9.41 -15.33 2.98
C ALA A 1 8.92 -16.47 3.89
N ALA A 2 8.55 -16.23 5.17
CA ALA A 2 8.12 -17.31 6.09
C ALA A 2 6.90 -18.11 5.58
N THR A 3 5.94 -17.42 4.97
CA THR A 3 4.75 -18.03 4.35
C THR A 3 5.14 -19.00 3.23
N GLU A 4 6.02 -18.59 2.33
CA GLU A 4 6.50 -19.42 1.23
C GLU A 4 7.32 -20.60 1.72
N LEU A 5 8.21 -20.39 2.69
CA LEU A 5 8.97 -21.48 3.31
C LEU A 5 8.05 -22.51 3.95
N PHE A 6 6.94 -22.09 4.55
CA PHE A 6 5.94 -23.02 5.06
C PHE A 6 5.17 -23.72 3.95
N ARG A 7 4.79 -23.03 2.88
CA ARG A 7 4.12 -23.64 1.71
C ARG A 7 4.94 -24.78 1.12
N ILE A 8 6.25 -24.56 0.97
CA ILE A 8 7.16 -25.54 0.36
C ILE A 8 7.50 -26.66 1.33
N THR A 9 7.96 -26.31 2.55
CA THR A 9 8.59 -27.29 3.46
C THR A 9 7.65 -27.96 4.43
N LYS A 10 6.43 -27.40 4.63
CA LYS A 10 5.45 -27.78 5.67
C LYS A 10 5.98 -27.77 7.10
N LYS A 11 7.18 -27.25 7.35
CA LYS A 11 7.78 -27.22 8.68
C LYS A 11 7.11 -26.20 9.58
N THR A 12 6.60 -26.64 10.73
CA THR A 12 5.83 -25.83 11.69
C THR A 12 6.58 -24.58 12.17
N LYS A 13 7.92 -24.62 12.23
CA LYS A 13 8.72 -23.45 12.59
C LYS A 13 8.45 -22.24 11.71
N TYR A 14 8.22 -22.45 10.42
CA TYR A 14 7.92 -21.36 9.49
C TYR A 14 6.49 -20.83 9.64
N LEU A 15 5.52 -21.69 9.99
CA LEU A 15 4.17 -21.24 10.35
C LEU A 15 4.19 -20.39 11.62
N LYS A 16 4.95 -20.79 12.64
CA LYS A 16 5.12 -19.99 13.87
C LYS A 16 5.74 -18.62 13.55
N ALA A 17 6.77 -18.59 12.70
CA ALA A 17 7.39 -17.34 12.26
C ALA A 17 6.43 -16.45 11.46
N ALA A 18 5.64 -17.01 10.55
CA ALA A 18 4.62 -16.29 9.79
C ALA A 18 3.54 -15.70 10.72
N ARG A 19 3.04 -16.49 11.70
CA ARG A 19 2.08 -16.02 12.71
C ARG A 19 2.61 -14.83 13.51
N LYS A 20 3.86 -14.91 14.01
CA LYS A 20 4.49 -13.80 14.74
C LYS A 20 4.53 -12.52 13.92
N ARG A 21 4.93 -12.62 12.64
CA ARG A 21 5.02 -11.46 11.75
C ARG A 21 3.64 -10.91 11.39
N ALA A 22 2.66 -11.75 11.09
CA ALA A 22 1.29 -11.32 10.83
C ALA A 22 0.65 -10.67 12.07
N HIS A 23 0.93 -11.20 13.28
CA HIS A 23 0.51 -10.56 14.52
C HIS A 23 1.08 -9.15 14.66
N ASN A 24 2.38 -8.99 14.39
CA ASN A 24 3.02 -7.67 14.43
C ASN A 24 2.44 -6.69 13.41
N LEU A 25 2.12 -7.14 12.19
CA LEU A 25 1.44 -6.30 11.21
C LEU A 25 0.03 -5.91 11.67
N ASN A 26 -0.75 -6.86 12.17
CA ASN A 26 -2.08 -6.59 12.69
C ASN A 26 -2.07 -5.58 13.87
N SER A 27 -1.02 -5.58 14.70
CA SER A 27 -0.89 -4.65 15.83
C SER A 27 -0.39 -3.26 15.42
N ARG A 28 0.11 -3.12 14.20
CA ARG A 28 0.56 -1.83 13.65
C ARG A 28 -0.54 -1.05 12.96
N LEU A 29 -1.71 -1.63 12.76
CA LEU A 29 -2.86 -0.89 12.24
C LEU A 29 -3.36 0.09 13.31
N THR A 30 -3.39 1.38 12.97
CA THR A 30 -3.97 2.40 13.85
C THR A 30 -5.49 2.31 13.90
N ALA A 31 -6.11 2.98 14.85
CA ALA A 31 -7.57 3.09 14.92
C ALA A 31 -8.17 3.77 13.69
N GLN A 32 -7.40 4.64 13.02
CA GLN A 32 -7.79 5.33 11.80
C GLN A 32 -7.67 4.46 10.54
N GLY A 33 -6.95 3.31 10.60
CA GLY A 33 -6.89 2.35 9.50
C GLY A 33 -5.63 2.41 8.64
N TRP A 34 -4.57 3.09 9.05
CA TRP A 34 -3.26 3.06 8.39
C TRP A 34 -2.21 2.37 9.26
N PHE A 35 -1.18 1.81 8.62
CA PHE A 35 -0.13 1.08 9.33
C PHE A 35 0.99 2.02 9.76
N VAL A 36 1.47 1.87 10.99
CA VAL A 36 2.71 2.51 11.45
C VAL A 36 3.93 1.74 10.97
N SER A 37 5.03 2.45 10.65
CA SER A 37 6.23 1.84 10.07
C SER A 37 6.99 0.97 11.07
N ASP A 38 7.05 1.37 12.33
CA ASP A 38 7.75 0.64 13.39
C ASP A 38 7.07 0.79 14.76
N ASN A 39 7.69 0.23 15.80
CA ASN A 39 7.20 0.31 17.17
C ASN A 39 7.74 1.54 17.93
N ALA A 40 8.68 2.27 17.34
CA ALA A 40 9.09 3.56 17.85
C ALA A 40 8.07 4.59 17.36
N GLU A 41 7.69 5.53 18.19
CA GLU A 41 6.78 6.63 17.83
C GLU A 41 7.48 7.64 16.90
N ARG A 42 8.22 7.13 15.91
CA ARG A 42 8.90 7.95 14.93
C ARG A 42 7.92 8.44 13.89
N PRO A 43 8.14 9.64 13.34
CA PRO A 43 7.37 10.13 12.22
C PRO A 43 7.36 9.09 11.10
N PHE A 44 6.19 8.80 10.60
CA PHE A 44 6.02 7.83 9.55
C PHE A 44 6.05 8.52 8.20
N TYR A 45 7.07 8.25 7.43
CA TYR A 45 7.10 8.56 6.01
C TYR A 45 6.59 7.35 5.28
N HIS A 46 5.42 7.48 4.69
CA HIS A 46 4.81 6.42 3.93
C HIS A 46 5.59 6.22 2.64
N GLY A 47 6.41 5.21 2.63
CA GLY A 47 7.25 4.93 1.50
C GLY A 47 6.61 4.04 0.44
N VAL A 48 7.45 3.55 -0.41
CA VAL A 48 7.17 2.62 -1.51
C VAL A 48 6.39 1.36 -1.11
N GLU A 49 6.25 1.12 0.18
CA GLU A 49 5.75 -0.14 0.76
C GLU A 49 4.28 -0.09 1.16
N ALA A 50 3.54 0.97 0.79
CA ALA A 50 2.17 1.23 1.27
C ALA A 50 1.20 0.05 1.16
N GLY A 51 1.24 -0.71 0.09
CA GLY A 51 0.40 -1.89 -0.11
C GLY A 51 0.96 -3.19 0.48
N LEU A 52 2.27 -3.25 0.79
CA LEU A 52 2.93 -4.50 1.18
C LEU A 52 2.39 -5.13 2.47
N PRO A 53 2.00 -4.39 3.52
CA PRO A 53 1.38 -4.98 4.70
C PRO A 53 0.13 -5.79 4.35
N ILE A 54 -0.75 -5.27 3.51
CA ILE A 54 -1.97 -5.95 3.07
C ILE A 54 -1.62 -7.19 2.24
N ILE A 55 -0.72 -7.08 1.27
CA ILE A 55 -0.27 -8.20 0.43
C ILE A 55 0.31 -9.32 1.31
N ALA A 56 1.14 -8.97 2.28
CA ALA A 56 1.73 -9.94 3.21
C ALA A 56 0.68 -10.64 4.09
N LEU A 57 -0.36 -9.91 4.52
CA LEU A 57 -1.46 -10.47 5.30
C LEU A 57 -2.35 -11.38 4.44
N VAL A 58 -2.61 -11.04 3.18
CA VAL A 58 -3.32 -11.89 2.22
C VAL A 58 -2.58 -13.20 2.00
N ASP A 59 -1.28 -13.13 1.75
CA ASP A 59 -0.42 -14.32 1.62
C ASP A 59 -0.44 -15.19 2.86
N TYR A 60 -0.40 -14.57 4.03
CA TYR A 60 -0.48 -15.29 5.30
C TYR A 60 -1.83 -16.01 5.49
N LEU A 61 -2.95 -15.39 5.12
CA LEU A 61 -4.28 -15.99 5.22
C LEU A 61 -4.40 -17.31 4.47
N ALA A 62 -3.64 -17.48 3.39
CA ALA A 62 -3.64 -18.71 2.59
C ALA A 62 -3.09 -19.93 3.34
N ILE A 63 -2.27 -19.73 4.39
CA ILE A 63 -1.67 -20.81 5.19
C ILE A 63 -2.23 -20.91 6.60
N GLU A 64 -2.92 -19.91 7.10
CA GLU A 64 -3.47 -19.90 8.46
C GLU A 64 -4.73 -20.77 8.53
N ARG A 65 -4.84 -21.62 9.56
CA ARG A 65 -5.98 -22.49 9.79
C ARG A 65 -6.83 -22.07 10.99
N ASN A 66 -6.28 -21.28 11.91
CA ASN A 66 -7.01 -20.81 13.07
C ASN A 66 -8.05 -19.75 12.64
N ARG A 67 -9.33 -20.04 12.87
CA ARG A 67 -10.46 -19.20 12.44
C ARG A 67 -10.40 -17.79 13.06
N ASN A 68 -10.11 -17.69 14.36
CA ASN A 68 -10.08 -16.40 15.06
C ASN A 68 -8.95 -15.49 14.51
N ILE A 69 -7.79 -16.08 14.25
CA ILE A 69 -6.65 -15.36 13.67
C ILE A 69 -6.98 -14.90 12.25
N LYS A 70 -7.63 -15.76 11.45
CA LYS A 70 -8.07 -15.41 10.10
C LYS A 70 -9.05 -14.24 10.11
N GLU A 71 -10.07 -14.28 10.96
CA GLU A 71 -11.08 -13.21 11.01
C GLU A 71 -10.48 -11.88 11.49
N LYS A 72 -9.59 -11.92 12.49
CA LYS A 72 -8.83 -10.72 12.90
C LYS A 72 -8.04 -10.13 11.73
N THR A 73 -7.31 -10.97 11.00
CA THR A 73 -6.48 -10.52 9.87
C THR A 73 -7.31 -9.98 8.70
N LYS A 74 -8.45 -10.60 8.39
CA LYS A 74 -9.40 -10.08 7.39
C LYS A 74 -9.94 -8.71 7.80
N ARG A 75 -10.26 -8.51 9.08
CA ARG A 75 -10.71 -7.22 9.60
C ARG A 75 -9.63 -6.15 9.44
N THR A 76 -8.36 -6.47 9.74
CA THR A 76 -7.23 -5.57 9.51
C THR A 76 -7.14 -5.12 8.05
N ILE A 77 -7.24 -6.07 7.10
CA ILE A 77 -7.23 -5.78 5.67
C ILE A 77 -8.40 -4.87 5.30
N LYS A 78 -9.61 -5.21 5.77
CA LYS A 78 -10.82 -4.43 5.48
C LYS A 78 -10.68 -2.98 5.96
N VAL A 79 -10.34 -2.78 7.22
CA VAL A 79 -10.23 -1.44 7.83
C VAL A 79 -9.18 -0.60 7.11
N SER A 80 -8.05 -1.19 6.70
CA SER A 80 -7.03 -0.46 5.96
C SER A 80 -7.47 -0.05 4.56
N LEU A 81 -8.21 -0.90 3.85
CA LEU A 81 -8.74 -0.57 2.52
C LEU A 81 -9.88 0.44 2.60
N ASP A 82 -10.80 0.31 3.59
CA ASP A 82 -11.85 1.29 3.85
C ASP A 82 -11.26 2.68 4.09
N ASN A 83 -10.21 2.75 4.93
CA ASN A 83 -9.52 4.01 5.19
C ASN A 83 -8.88 4.60 3.92
N GLN A 84 -8.26 3.78 3.07
CA GLN A 84 -7.66 4.26 1.83
C GLN A 84 -8.70 4.87 0.90
N ILE A 85 -9.87 4.27 0.78
CA ILE A 85 -10.98 4.82 -0.01
C ILE A 85 -11.51 6.11 0.63
N ALA A 86 -11.77 6.11 1.93
CA ALA A 86 -12.24 7.28 2.66
C ALA A 86 -11.26 8.46 2.52
N LEU A 87 -9.95 8.20 2.64
CA LEU A 87 -8.91 9.21 2.47
C LEU A 87 -8.92 9.84 1.07
N ASN A 88 -9.15 9.05 0.03
CA ASN A 88 -9.20 9.53 -1.35
C ASN A 88 -10.43 10.41 -1.64
N THR A 89 -11.55 10.16 -0.97
CA THR A 89 -12.81 10.87 -1.19
C THR A 89 -12.98 12.16 -0.36
N GLN A 90 -12.06 12.43 0.57
CA GLN A 90 -12.12 13.65 1.42
C GLN A 90 -11.89 14.95 0.65
N VAL A 91 -11.27 14.90 -0.51
CA VAL A 91 -10.94 16.06 -1.32
C VAL A 91 -11.29 15.81 -2.79
N THR A 92 -11.44 16.89 -3.56
CA THR A 92 -11.56 16.77 -5.02
C THR A 92 -10.32 16.09 -5.59
N ASN A 93 -10.54 14.96 -6.25
CA ASN A 93 -9.47 14.08 -6.73
C ASN A 93 -9.83 13.49 -8.10
N PRO A 94 -9.71 14.27 -9.17
CA PRO A 94 -10.21 13.89 -10.50
C PRO A 94 -9.52 12.69 -11.10
N PHE A 95 -8.31 12.38 -10.66
CA PHE A 95 -7.54 11.21 -11.09
C PHE A 95 -7.67 10.02 -10.15
N ASN A 96 -8.40 10.17 -9.05
CA ASN A 96 -8.46 9.18 -7.96
C ASN A 96 -7.08 8.69 -7.52
N LEU A 97 -6.07 9.58 -7.56
CA LEU A 97 -4.69 9.29 -7.13
C LEU A 97 -4.68 8.98 -5.64
N ALA A 98 -3.97 7.93 -5.26
CA ALA A 98 -3.88 7.52 -3.87
C ALA A 98 -3.26 8.61 -2.98
N ARG A 99 -4.04 9.08 -2.00
CA ARG A 99 -3.52 9.92 -0.91
C ARG A 99 -2.83 9.06 0.13
N GLN A 100 -2.03 9.67 0.94
CA GLN A 100 -1.28 9.03 2.01
C GLN A 100 -1.35 9.83 3.30
N THR A 101 -1.25 9.11 4.41
CA THR A 101 -1.15 9.68 5.76
C THR A 101 0.29 9.62 6.21
N PHE A 102 0.80 10.69 6.77
CA PHE A 102 2.12 10.74 7.39
C PHE A 102 2.09 11.64 8.62
N VAL A 103 3.10 11.46 9.46
CA VAL A 103 3.28 12.26 10.67
C VAL A 103 4.44 13.19 10.42
N SER A 104 4.20 14.50 10.51
CA SER A 104 5.28 15.49 10.44
C SER A 104 6.05 15.51 11.74
N GLU A 105 7.37 15.68 11.65
CA GLU A 105 8.24 15.89 12.79
C GLU A 105 8.51 17.37 12.96
N LYS A 106 8.47 17.83 14.21
CA LYS A 106 8.97 19.14 14.60
C LYS A 106 9.79 18.98 15.87
N ASP A 107 11.04 19.42 15.83
CA ASP A 107 11.96 19.37 16.98
C ASP A 107 12.16 17.97 17.57
N GLY A 108 12.20 16.95 16.69
CA GLY A 108 12.37 15.54 17.08
C GLY A 108 11.11 14.88 17.66
N GLN A 109 9.97 15.56 17.62
CA GLN A 109 8.70 15.03 18.11
C GLN A 109 7.65 14.94 17.00
N ALA A 110 6.88 13.86 17.00
CA ALA A 110 5.71 13.72 16.13
C ALA A 110 4.71 14.82 16.47
N SER A 111 4.49 15.76 15.54
CA SER A 111 3.70 16.96 15.85
C SER A 111 2.32 16.95 15.23
N LYS A 112 2.14 16.39 14.03
CA LYS A 112 0.88 16.47 13.32
C LYS A 112 0.72 15.34 12.31
N ILE A 113 -0.47 14.73 12.31
CA ILE A 113 -0.89 13.86 11.21
C ILE A 113 -1.26 14.76 10.03
N GLN A 114 -0.72 14.45 8.87
CA GLN A 114 -1.00 15.13 7.61
C GLN A 114 -1.44 14.13 6.56
N GLU A 115 -2.27 14.60 5.63
CA GLU A 115 -2.78 13.81 4.53
C GLU A 115 -2.53 14.55 3.22
N SER A 116 -1.83 13.90 2.29
CA SER A 116 -1.43 14.51 1.03
C SER A 116 -1.34 13.48 -0.09
N PHE A 117 -1.27 13.96 -1.33
CA PHE A 117 -0.97 13.12 -2.49
C PHE A 117 0.50 12.72 -2.53
N PHE A 118 1.38 13.64 -2.18
CA PHE A 118 2.82 13.43 -2.20
C PHE A 118 3.40 13.69 -0.82
N THR A 119 4.49 13.00 -0.52
CA THR A 119 5.25 13.26 0.69
C THR A 119 5.71 14.72 0.70
N PRO A 120 5.61 15.43 1.82
CA PRO A 120 6.13 16.79 1.92
C PRO A 120 7.61 16.79 1.56
N HIS A 121 7.96 17.71 0.70
CA HIS A 121 9.33 17.89 0.27
C HIS A 121 10.05 18.72 1.32
N ASP A 122 11.02 18.13 2.00
CA ASP A 122 12.06 18.91 2.69
C ASP A 122 13.15 19.20 1.66
N GLU A 123 13.72 20.40 1.67
CA GLU A 123 14.61 20.93 0.62
C GLU A 123 15.81 20.00 0.30
N ASN A 124 16.12 19.09 1.20
CA ASN A 124 17.26 18.19 1.10
C ASN A 124 16.92 16.71 0.80
N VAL A 125 15.66 16.34 0.70
CA VAL A 125 15.26 14.93 0.50
C VAL A 125 14.37 14.81 -0.73
N MET A 126 14.94 14.30 -1.82
CA MET A 126 14.14 13.90 -2.97
C MET A 126 13.52 12.53 -2.68
N TRP A 127 12.21 12.50 -2.47
CA TRP A 127 11.48 11.26 -2.25
C TRP A 127 11.42 10.44 -3.54
N GLN A 128 11.84 9.19 -3.46
CA GLN A 128 11.79 8.23 -4.57
C GLN A 128 10.82 7.09 -4.25
N GLY A 129 10.23 6.49 -5.29
CA GLY A 129 9.45 5.27 -5.15
C GLY A 129 7.94 5.44 -5.23
N GLU A 130 7.43 6.59 -5.65
CA GLU A 130 6.00 6.84 -5.81
C GLU A 130 5.33 5.82 -6.74
N ASN A 131 5.98 5.45 -7.84
CA ASN A 131 5.46 4.43 -8.75
C ASN A 131 5.32 3.06 -8.08
N ALA A 132 6.29 2.68 -7.24
CA ALA A 132 6.22 1.44 -6.48
C ALA A 132 5.11 1.49 -5.41
N ARG A 133 4.91 2.65 -4.78
CA ARG A 133 3.79 2.88 -3.86
C ARG A 133 2.44 2.65 -4.55
N LEU A 134 2.20 3.29 -5.69
CA LEU A 134 0.95 3.18 -6.44
C LEU A 134 0.72 1.74 -6.93
N ALA A 135 1.76 1.09 -7.47
CA ALA A 135 1.67 -0.30 -7.90
C ALA A 135 1.38 -1.25 -6.72
N SER A 136 2.00 -1.03 -5.56
CA SER A 136 1.74 -1.84 -4.36
C SER A 136 0.32 -1.65 -3.83
N LEU A 137 -0.22 -0.43 -3.87
CA LEU A 137 -1.60 -0.13 -3.49
C LEU A 137 -2.61 -0.75 -4.44
N THR A 138 -2.33 -0.74 -5.76
CA THR A 138 -3.13 -1.49 -6.74
C THR A 138 -3.22 -2.96 -6.39
N ALA A 139 -2.09 -3.60 -6.15
CA ALA A 139 -2.05 -5.01 -5.77
C ALA A 139 -2.77 -5.26 -4.45
N ALA A 140 -2.60 -4.40 -3.45
CA ALA A 140 -3.29 -4.48 -2.17
C ALA A 140 -4.81 -4.36 -2.32
N ALA A 141 -5.29 -3.41 -3.13
CA ALA A 141 -6.71 -3.22 -3.41
C ALA A 141 -7.32 -4.46 -4.07
N ILE A 142 -6.66 -5.04 -5.06
CA ILE A 142 -7.16 -6.22 -5.77
C ILE A 142 -7.10 -7.48 -4.87
N TYR A 143 -5.95 -7.79 -4.30
CA TYR A 143 -5.80 -9.02 -3.50
C TYR A 143 -6.50 -8.93 -2.15
N GLY A 144 -6.39 -7.79 -1.47
CA GLY A 144 -7.08 -7.54 -0.22
C GLY A 144 -8.58 -7.41 -0.40
N GLY A 145 -9.01 -6.75 -1.48
CA GLY A 145 -10.42 -6.61 -1.85
C GLY A 145 -11.12 -7.94 -2.06
N LYS A 146 -10.47 -8.91 -2.71
CA LYS A 146 -10.99 -10.28 -2.85
C LYS A 146 -11.24 -10.99 -1.52
N ILE A 147 -10.61 -10.54 -0.45
CA ILE A 147 -10.79 -11.07 0.90
C ILE A 147 -11.91 -10.32 1.66
N SER A 148 -11.94 -9.00 1.55
CA SER A 148 -12.73 -8.11 2.41
C SER A 148 -13.90 -7.41 1.70
N HIS A 149 -13.82 -7.23 0.38
CA HIS A 149 -14.78 -6.49 -0.45
C HIS A 149 -15.15 -7.27 -1.70
N LYS A 150 -15.34 -8.57 -1.53
CA LYS A 150 -15.62 -9.48 -2.65
C LYS A 150 -16.93 -9.10 -3.33
N ASP A 151 -16.86 -8.90 -4.63
CA ASP A 151 -18.00 -8.79 -5.53
C ASP A 151 -17.72 -9.61 -6.79
N PRO A 152 -18.36 -10.79 -6.94
CA PRO A 152 -18.13 -11.66 -8.09
C PRO A 152 -18.53 -11.04 -9.43
N GLN A 153 -19.40 -10.03 -9.43
CA GLN A 153 -19.85 -9.31 -10.62
C GLN A 153 -19.01 -8.05 -10.90
N GLY A 154 -18.25 -7.62 -9.91
CA GLY A 154 -17.38 -6.44 -10.02
C GLY A 154 -16.10 -6.72 -10.81
N ALA A 155 -15.52 -5.65 -11.38
CA ALA A 155 -14.19 -5.73 -12.00
C ALA A 155 -13.17 -6.25 -10.97
N PHE A 156 -12.25 -7.08 -11.41
CA PHE A 156 -11.27 -7.79 -10.58
C PHE A 156 -11.88 -8.72 -9.51
N GLY A 157 -13.20 -8.89 -9.46
CA GLY A 157 -13.91 -9.67 -8.42
C GLY A 157 -14.04 -8.96 -7.08
N ILE A 158 -14.04 -7.63 -7.09
CA ILE A 158 -14.13 -6.73 -5.93
C ILE A 158 -15.16 -5.64 -6.17
N ASN A 159 -15.58 -4.94 -5.10
CA ASN A 159 -16.55 -3.87 -5.21
C ASN A 159 -16.07 -2.73 -6.14
N PRO A 160 -17.00 -1.95 -6.73
CA PRO A 160 -16.69 -0.94 -7.74
C PRO A 160 -15.73 0.15 -7.25
N GLU A 161 -15.81 0.55 -5.99
CA GLU A 161 -14.98 1.61 -5.42
C GLU A 161 -13.50 1.19 -5.39
N LEU A 162 -13.20 -0.01 -4.86
CA LEU A 162 -11.84 -0.54 -4.86
C LEU A 162 -11.34 -0.87 -6.27
N ALA A 163 -12.22 -1.33 -7.16
CA ALA A 163 -11.86 -1.59 -8.55
C ALA A 163 -11.46 -0.28 -9.25
N SER A 164 -12.25 0.77 -9.08
CA SER A 164 -11.94 2.11 -9.60
C SER A 164 -10.65 2.66 -9.01
N PHE A 165 -10.45 2.53 -7.70
CA PHE A 165 -9.21 2.94 -7.05
C PHE A 165 -8.01 2.22 -7.63
N ALA A 166 -8.05 0.88 -7.72
CA ALA A 166 -6.96 0.07 -8.25
C ALA A 166 -6.61 0.45 -9.70
N GLN A 167 -7.63 0.59 -10.56
CA GLN A 167 -7.46 0.98 -11.95
C GLN A 167 -6.82 2.36 -12.07
N SER A 168 -7.28 3.31 -11.26
CA SER A 168 -6.79 4.70 -11.33
C SER A 168 -5.31 4.83 -11.00
N GLN A 169 -4.75 4.00 -10.11
CA GLN A 169 -3.33 4.03 -9.82
C GLN A 169 -2.49 3.56 -11.03
N ILE A 170 -2.95 2.53 -11.74
CA ILE A 170 -2.29 2.06 -12.96
C ILE A 170 -2.48 3.08 -14.08
N ASP A 171 -3.67 3.64 -14.24
CA ASP A 171 -3.95 4.70 -15.21
C ASP A 171 -3.02 5.90 -15.03
N TRP A 172 -2.78 6.31 -13.77
CA TRP A 172 -1.82 7.36 -13.45
C TRP A 172 -0.42 7.02 -13.93
N LEU A 173 0.06 5.81 -13.65
CA LEU A 173 1.38 5.34 -14.08
C LEU A 173 1.50 5.27 -15.61
N MET A 174 0.40 4.97 -16.29
CA MET A 174 0.33 4.83 -17.73
C MET A 174 0.11 6.16 -18.48
N GLY A 175 0.04 7.28 -17.76
CA GLY A 175 -0.03 8.62 -18.36
C GLY A 175 -1.36 9.35 -18.20
N LYS A 176 -2.37 8.76 -17.55
CA LYS A 176 -3.60 9.46 -17.16
C LYS A 176 -3.34 10.29 -15.91
N ASN A 177 -2.48 11.27 -16.04
CA ASN A 177 -2.06 12.21 -15.01
C ASN A 177 -2.00 13.63 -15.61
N PRO A 178 -1.87 14.70 -14.79
CA PRO A 178 -1.87 16.08 -15.28
C PRO A 178 -0.80 16.38 -16.31
N TYR A 179 0.27 15.60 -16.35
CA TYR A 179 1.41 15.78 -17.24
C TYR A 179 1.29 14.99 -18.55
N GLN A 180 0.29 14.07 -18.64
CA GLN A 180 0.13 13.14 -19.77
C GLN A 180 1.42 12.35 -20.07
N ILE A 181 2.18 12.01 -19.02
CA ILE A 181 3.45 11.29 -19.11
C ILE A 181 3.29 9.88 -18.54
N SER A 182 3.59 8.88 -19.36
CA SER A 182 3.74 7.50 -18.87
C SER A 182 5.02 7.39 -18.03
N MET A 183 4.89 6.83 -16.83
CA MET A 183 6.04 6.56 -15.93
C MET A 183 6.80 5.29 -16.32
N LEU A 184 6.31 4.56 -17.34
CA LEU A 184 6.97 3.36 -17.87
C LEU A 184 7.73 3.72 -19.12
N TYR A 185 9.06 3.63 -19.06
CA TYR A 185 9.91 3.91 -20.20
C TYR A 185 9.57 3.01 -21.41
N GLY A 186 9.44 3.61 -22.56
CA GLY A 186 9.10 2.92 -23.82
C GLY A 186 7.61 2.57 -23.99
N PHE A 187 6.74 2.97 -23.06
CA PHE A 187 5.28 2.78 -23.17
C PHE A 187 4.54 4.11 -23.12
N GLY A 188 3.50 4.24 -23.92
CA GLY A 188 2.70 5.47 -24.03
C GLY A 188 3.28 6.48 -25.03
N VAL A 189 2.53 7.57 -25.23
CA VAL A 189 2.88 8.61 -26.23
C VAL A 189 4.00 9.51 -25.73
N ASN A 190 3.96 9.86 -24.43
CA ASN A 190 4.98 10.69 -23.79
C ASN A 190 5.68 9.88 -22.71
N ASN A 191 7.00 9.84 -22.76
CA ASN A 191 7.84 9.21 -21.74
C ASN A 191 8.90 10.17 -21.24
N PRO A 192 9.45 9.98 -20.04
CA PRO A 192 10.68 10.61 -19.64
C PRO A 192 11.79 10.26 -20.66
N PRO A 193 12.56 11.23 -21.15
CA PRO A 193 13.54 10.98 -22.21
C PRO A 193 14.67 10.04 -21.81
N HIS A 194 14.90 9.87 -20.49
CA HIS A 194 15.92 8.99 -19.96
C HIS A 194 15.48 8.39 -18.62
N ALA A 195 15.66 7.06 -18.46
CA ALA A 195 15.64 6.44 -17.15
C ALA A 195 16.94 6.79 -16.43
N ARG A 196 16.89 7.65 -15.41
CA ARG A 196 18.04 7.87 -14.53
C ARG A 196 18.02 6.80 -13.43
N SER A 197 19.05 5.97 -13.38
CA SER A 197 19.32 5.18 -12.17
C SER A 197 19.96 6.09 -11.11
N ALA A 198 19.54 5.95 -9.86
CA ALA A 198 20.22 6.60 -8.75
C ALA A 198 21.71 6.17 -8.76
N GLY A 199 22.62 7.10 -9.03
CA GLY A 199 24.07 6.83 -9.02
C GLY A 199 24.84 7.09 -10.31
N THR A 200 24.19 7.38 -11.44
CA THR A 200 24.89 7.83 -12.63
C THR A 200 24.53 9.28 -12.92
N MET A 201 25.20 10.21 -12.27
CA MET A 201 25.43 11.52 -12.83
C MET A 201 26.70 11.44 -13.69
N SER A 202 26.56 11.36 -14.98
CA SER A 202 27.56 11.70 -15.96
C SER A 202 27.18 13.00 -16.63
#